data_909d134b9f51687e15856c9b2f9e4694
#
_entry.id   909d134b9f51687e15856c9b2f9e4694
#
_cell.length_a   1.000
_cell.length_b   1.000
_cell.length_c   1.000
_cell.angle_alpha   90.00
_cell.angle_beta   90.00
_cell.angle_gamma   90.00
#
_symmetry.space_group_name_H-M   'P 1'
#
loop_
_entity.id
_entity.type
_entity.pdbx_description
1 polymer ?
#
loop_
_entity_poly.entity_id
_entity_poly.type
_entity_poly.pdbx_seq_one_letter_code
_entity_poly.pdbx_strand_id
1 'polypeptide(L)'
;MTVFFLPRRATHFAWLGCFLGLLTLARADQVTLFPSADATLIELKPTNSLGGATWLAAGLTQNGNTNRALMKFDIAAAVSAGSTIVDIGVRVSVTRTPVDGNADSLFSLRRVLRPWNEGSNLPADSQYPGLGAPAQLGDATWTHASWGTNAWTIPGGQEDVDYAAGFSASTGIGGIADYFFEGAGLITDVQLWLDHPAQNFGWMLKTEEEKSIFTARRFGSRELEDAGESPQLIITYLPPVVITNVHIASNRLHLTVDALLGYSYAVESRATAAGTNAWTTLTNFGLIFSPGPRTATDPLTNSARFYRARRN
;
A
#
# COMPACT_ATOMS: atom_id res chain seq x y z
N MET A 1 -42.64 80.71 -15.95
CA MET A 1 -41.33 79.96 -15.94
C MET A 1 -41.67 78.61 -15.50
N THR A 2 -41.94 77.70 -16.44
CA THR A 2 -42.47 76.39 -16.24
C THR A 2 -41.37 75.36 -16.29
N VAL A 3 -41.15 74.61 -15.19
CA VAL A 3 -40.11 73.57 -15.10
C VAL A 3 -40.79 72.22 -15.30
N PHE A 4 -40.37 71.47 -16.34
CA PHE A 4 -40.80 70.08 -16.60
C PHE A 4 -39.90 69.15 -15.89
N PHE A 5 -40.46 68.21 -15.04
CA PHE A 5 -39.79 67.07 -14.48
C PHE A 5 -40.00 65.85 -15.40
N LEU A 6 -38.92 65.22 -15.85
CA LEU A 6 -38.89 63.91 -16.53
C LEU A 6 -38.71 62.79 -15.50
N PRO A 7 -39.44 61.66 -15.59
CA PRO A 7 -39.25 60.55 -14.69
C PRO A 7 -38.04 59.71 -15.11
N ARG A 8 -37.19 59.39 -14.14
CA ARG A 8 -36.06 58.46 -14.29
C ARG A 8 -36.61 57.04 -14.45
N ARG A 9 -36.23 56.37 -15.54
CA ARG A 9 -36.42 54.93 -15.76
C ARG A 9 -35.53 54.16 -14.80
N ALA A 10 -36.13 53.25 -13.98
CA ALA A 10 -35.44 52.28 -13.18
C ALA A 10 -34.97 51.12 -14.07
N THR A 11 -33.67 50.96 -14.20
CA THR A 11 -33.05 49.81 -14.81
C THR A 11 -32.97 48.69 -13.80
N HIS A 12 -33.77 47.65 -14.02
CA HIS A 12 -33.67 46.41 -13.25
C HIS A 12 -32.38 45.69 -13.71
N PHE A 13 -31.35 45.68 -12.85
CA PHE A 13 -30.20 44.78 -12.97
C PHE A 13 -30.64 43.41 -12.52
N ALA A 14 -30.87 42.50 -13.47
CA ALA A 14 -31.03 41.09 -13.16
C ALA A 14 -29.64 40.53 -12.74
N TRP A 15 -29.50 40.23 -11.46
CA TRP A 15 -28.38 39.46 -10.95
C TRP A 15 -28.49 38.01 -11.47
N LEU A 16 -27.73 37.71 -12.52
CA LEU A 16 -27.50 36.34 -12.94
C LEU A 16 -26.54 35.69 -11.91
N GLY A 17 -27.09 35.05 -10.89
CA GLY A 17 -26.33 34.27 -9.92
C GLY A 17 -25.66 33.11 -10.66
N CYS A 18 -24.38 33.25 -10.97
CA CYS A 18 -23.56 32.14 -11.45
C CYS A 18 -23.37 31.19 -10.26
N PHE A 19 -24.18 30.16 -10.17
CA PHE A 19 -23.95 29.02 -9.30
C PHE A 19 -22.71 28.30 -9.86
N LEU A 20 -21.51 28.68 -9.40
CA LEU A 20 -20.34 27.83 -9.53
C LEU A 20 -20.60 26.62 -8.63
N GLY A 21 -21.19 25.57 -9.19
CA GLY A 21 -21.16 24.26 -8.60
C GLY A 21 -19.69 23.89 -8.41
N LEU A 22 -19.22 23.79 -7.18
CA LEU A 22 -17.95 23.14 -6.87
C LEU A 22 -18.07 21.71 -7.38
N LEU A 23 -17.56 21.46 -8.59
CA LEU A 23 -17.27 20.12 -9.05
C LEU A 23 -16.18 19.57 -8.12
N THR A 24 -16.58 18.82 -7.11
CA THR A 24 -15.65 17.98 -6.36
C THR A 24 -15.15 16.91 -7.35
N LEU A 25 -14.03 17.21 -8.01
CA LEU A 25 -13.23 16.19 -8.67
C LEU A 25 -12.92 15.18 -7.56
N ALA A 26 -13.42 13.96 -7.64
CA ALA A 26 -12.98 12.93 -6.73
C ALA A 26 -11.48 12.75 -6.97
N ARG A 27 -10.75 13.16 -5.97
CA ARG A 27 -9.29 13.15 -5.94
C ARG A 27 -8.86 11.78 -5.47
N ALA A 28 -7.80 11.23 -6.05
CA ALA A 28 -7.12 10.11 -5.44
C ALA A 28 -6.64 10.54 -4.05
N ASP A 29 -6.92 9.73 -3.05
CA ASP A 29 -6.44 9.95 -1.70
C ASP A 29 -5.02 9.40 -1.57
N GLN A 30 -4.23 9.96 -0.66
CA GLN A 30 -2.88 9.50 -0.37
C GLN A 30 -2.73 9.27 1.13
N VAL A 31 -2.04 8.17 1.48
CA VAL A 31 -1.66 7.88 2.85
C VAL A 31 -0.20 7.42 2.88
N THR A 32 0.50 7.78 3.95
CA THR A 32 1.86 7.29 4.24
C THR A 32 1.82 6.41 5.48
N LEU A 33 2.35 5.20 5.36
CA LEU A 33 2.42 4.21 6.44
C LEU A 33 3.86 3.96 6.83
N PHE A 34 4.08 3.71 8.12
CA PHE A 34 5.32 3.16 8.65
C PHE A 34 5.19 1.65 8.85
N PRO A 35 6.30 0.89 8.91
CA PRO A 35 6.21 -0.55 9.11
C PRO A 35 5.47 -0.90 10.40
N SER A 36 4.59 -1.88 10.32
CA SER A 36 3.96 -2.51 11.50
C SER A 36 4.87 -3.56 12.14
N ALA A 37 5.83 -4.06 11.38
CA ALA A 37 6.89 -4.96 11.80
C ALA A 37 8.07 -4.87 10.83
N ASP A 38 9.31 -4.98 11.35
CA ASP A 38 10.50 -5.15 10.53
C ASP A 38 11.57 -5.98 11.26
N ALA A 39 12.49 -6.60 10.53
CA ALA A 39 13.54 -7.43 11.12
C ALA A 39 14.72 -7.61 10.18
N THR A 40 15.90 -7.86 10.75
CA THR A 40 17.09 -8.26 9.98
C THR A 40 17.36 -9.76 10.14
N LEU A 41 17.50 -10.47 9.03
CA LEU A 41 17.97 -11.84 8.95
C LEU A 41 19.49 -11.83 8.79
N ILE A 42 20.24 -12.46 9.73
CA ILE A 42 21.69 -12.36 9.86
C ILE A 42 22.33 -13.72 9.56
N GLU A 43 22.98 -13.88 8.41
CA GLU A 43 23.62 -15.14 8.00
C GLU A 43 24.72 -15.55 8.99
N LEU A 44 25.57 -14.62 9.41
CA LEU A 44 26.73 -14.88 10.31
C LEU A 44 26.30 -15.41 11.69
N LYS A 45 25.08 -15.06 12.15
CA LYS A 45 24.48 -15.52 13.40
C LYS A 45 23.07 -16.04 13.13
N PRO A 46 22.98 -17.24 12.52
CA PRO A 46 21.73 -17.71 11.89
C PRO A 46 20.60 -17.99 12.88
N THR A 47 20.89 -18.05 14.18
CA THR A 47 19.93 -18.27 15.27
C THR A 47 19.68 -17.01 16.10
N ASN A 48 20.29 -15.88 15.73
CA ASN A 48 20.05 -14.60 16.39
C ASN A 48 18.91 -13.84 15.68
N SER A 49 18.24 -12.98 16.44
CA SER A 49 17.27 -12.00 15.93
C SER A 49 17.72 -10.58 16.23
N LEU A 50 17.15 -9.61 15.51
CA LEU A 50 17.48 -8.20 15.63
C LEU A 50 16.26 -7.33 15.26
N GLY A 51 15.06 -7.71 15.73
CA GLY A 51 13.81 -7.00 15.41
C GLY A 51 13.62 -5.70 16.23
N GLY A 52 14.29 -5.53 17.36
CA GLY A 52 14.16 -4.30 18.16
C GLY A 52 15.23 -3.22 17.88
N ALA A 53 16.06 -3.40 16.85
CA ALA A 53 17.11 -2.44 16.55
C ALA A 53 16.58 -1.22 15.79
N THR A 54 17.14 -0.03 16.03
CA THR A 54 16.79 1.21 15.32
C THR A 54 17.22 1.24 13.85
N TRP A 55 17.67 0.11 13.32
CA TRP A 55 18.12 -0.04 11.93
C TRP A 55 17.92 -1.46 11.42
N LEU A 56 17.73 -1.57 10.12
CA LEU A 56 17.72 -2.81 9.34
C LEU A 56 19.04 -2.98 8.59
N ALA A 57 19.41 -4.21 8.25
CA ALA A 57 20.54 -4.48 7.36
C ALA A 57 20.12 -5.38 6.19
N ALA A 58 20.60 -5.02 4.99
CA ALA A 58 20.53 -5.88 3.82
C ALA A 58 21.80 -5.72 2.98
N GLY A 59 22.17 -6.78 2.23
CA GLY A 59 23.35 -6.82 1.40
C GLY A 59 24.50 -7.66 2.00
N LEU A 60 25.60 -7.77 1.27
CA LEU A 60 26.76 -8.58 1.62
C LEU A 60 27.81 -7.74 2.32
N THR A 61 28.23 -8.19 3.50
CA THR A 61 29.27 -7.53 4.29
C THR A 61 30.65 -7.69 3.61
N GLN A 62 31.66 -6.96 4.09
CA GLN A 62 33.04 -7.12 3.63
C GLN A 62 33.59 -8.53 3.85
N ASN A 63 33.06 -9.29 4.82
CA ASN A 63 33.49 -10.65 5.16
C ASN A 63 32.66 -11.72 4.41
N GLY A 64 31.82 -11.33 3.45
CA GLY A 64 31.04 -12.25 2.64
C GLY A 64 29.80 -12.83 3.35
N ASN A 65 29.30 -12.19 4.43
CA ASN A 65 28.09 -12.64 5.09
C ASN A 65 26.89 -11.82 4.62
N THR A 66 25.80 -12.50 4.30
CA THR A 66 24.56 -11.92 3.79
C THR A 66 23.67 -11.43 4.93
N ASN A 67 23.05 -10.28 4.72
CA ASN A 67 21.91 -9.83 5.50
C ASN A 67 20.74 -9.58 4.55
N ARG A 68 19.52 -9.87 5.04
CA ARG A 68 18.25 -9.55 4.37
C ARG A 68 17.35 -8.85 5.38
N ALA A 69 16.58 -7.87 4.94
CA ALA A 69 15.63 -7.20 5.81
C ALA A 69 14.19 -7.57 5.43
N LEU A 70 13.34 -7.69 6.43
CA LEU A 70 11.90 -7.90 6.29
C LEU A 70 11.19 -6.63 6.71
N MET A 71 10.13 -6.24 5.99
CA MET A 71 9.28 -5.09 6.30
C MET A 71 7.83 -5.42 6.00
N LYS A 72 6.93 -5.07 6.90
CA LYS A 72 5.49 -5.26 6.76
C LYS A 72 4.73 -4.00 7.17
N PHE A 73 3.65 -3.67 6.44
CA PHE A 73 2.82 -2.49 6.67
C PHE A 73 1.36 -2.90 6.87
N ASP A 74 0.65 -2.23 7.77
CA ASP A 74 -0.78 -2.51 8.00
C ASP A 74 -1.65 -1.67 7.06
N ILE A 75 -1.85 -2.18 5.85
CA ILE A 75 -2.59 -1.50 4.79
C ILE A 75 -4.07 -1.42 5.11
N ALA A 76 -4.64 -2.52 5.63
CA ALA A 76 -6.07 -2.63 5.91
C ALA A 76 -6.56 -1.69 7.03
N ALA A 77 -5.67 -1.27 7.92
CA ALA A 77 -5.99 -0.27 8.95
C ALA A 77 -6.12 1.16 8.38
N ALA A 78 -5.49 1.45 7.24
CA ALA A 78 -5.39 2.81 6.69
C ALA A 78 -6.18 3.01 5.40
N VAL A 79 -6.34 1.98 4.58
CA VAL A 79 -7.04 2.03 3.29
C VAL A 79 -8.32 1.23 3.37
N SER A 80 -9.46 1.85 3.05
CA SER A 80 -10.76 1.19 3.09
C SER A 80 -10.85 0.02 2.11
N ALA A 81 -11.42 -1.09 2.55
CA ALA A 81 -11.67 -2.25 1.69
C ALA A 81 -12.49 -1.86 0.45
N GLY A 82 -12.14 -2.41 -0.70
CA GLY A 82 -12.77 -2.08 -1.99
C GLY A 82 -12.22 -0.81 -2.65
N SER A 83 -11.19 -0.16 -2.07
CA SER A 83 -10.43 0.89 -2.76
C SER A 83 -9.61 0.28 -3.90
N THR A 84 -9.28 1.11 -4.87
CA THR A 84 -8.38 0.76 -5.99
C THR A 84 -7.05 1.45 -5.79
N ILE A 85 -5.97 0.69 -5.69
CA ILE A 85 -4.61 1.23 -5.60
C ILE A 85 -4.18 1.73 -6.98
N VAL A 86 -3.70 2.96 -7.05
CA VAL A 86 -3.30 3.62 -8.32
C VAL A 86 -1.81 3.86 -8.42
N ASP A 87 -1.16 4.11 -7.29
CA ASP A 87 0.29 4.34 -7.26
C ASP A 87 0.88 3.98 -5.90
N ILE A 88 2.12 3.48 -5.92
CA ILE A 88 2.87 3.06 -4.72
C ILE A 88 4.33 3.50 -4.84
N GLY A 89 4.81 4.13 -3.76
CA GLY A 89 6.23 4.34 -3.50
C GLY A 89 6.64 3.72 -2.17
N VAL A 90 7.77 3.03 -2.13
CA VAL A 90 8.40 2.62 -0.86
C VAL A 90 9.71 3.39 -0.71
N ARG A 91 9.81 4.24 0.31
CA ARG A 91 11.02 4.96 0.66
C ARG A 91 11.79 4.20 1.73
N VAL A 92 13.11 4.08 1.57
CA VAL A 92 14.04 3.63 2.59
C VAL A 92 15.22 4.59 2.67
N SER A 93 15.73 4.85 3.86
CA SER A 93 16.87 5.75 4.07
C SER A 93 18.10 4.94 4.47
N VAL A 94 19.18 5.03 3.69
CA VAL A 94 20.47 4.45 4.07
C VAL A 94 21.11 5.34 5.13
N THR A 95 21.27 4.81 6.34
CA THR A 95 21.86 5.50 7.48
C THR A 95 23.34 5.19 7.71
N ARG A 96 23.82 4.07 7.13
CA ARG A 96 25.23 3.67 7.21
C ARG A 96 25.66 2.78 6.05
N THR A 97 26.89 2.99 5.58
CA THR A 97 27.61 2.16 4.61
C THR A 97 28.81 1.49 5.27
N PRO A 98 29.43 0.47 4.66
CA PRO A 98 30.70 -0.09 5.10
C PRO A 98 31.81 0.98 5.19
N VAL A 99 32.66 0.88 6.23
CA VAL A 99 33.71 1.88 6.49
C VAL A 99 34.83 1.82 5.46
N ASP A 100 35.14 0.62 4.98
CA ASP A 100 36.24 0.37 4.03
C ASP A 100 35.86 0.56 2.56
N GLY A 101 34.73 1.26 2.32
CA GLY A 101 34.17 1.49 1.00
C GLY A 101 32.82 0.81 0.82
N ASN A 102 32.05 1.27 -0.16
CA ASN A 102 30.80 0.64 -0.55
C ASN A 102 30.78 0.36 -2.06
N ALA A 103 30.24 -0.78 -2.43
CA ALA A 103 29.89 -1.07 -3.81
C ALA A 103 28.40 -0.73 -4.02
N ASP A 104 28.09 0.02 -5.07
CA ASP A 104 26.72 0.24 -5.49
C ASP A 104 26.12 -1.07 -5.95
N SER A 105 24.87 -1.32 -5.61
CA SER A 105 24.21 -2.58 -5.91
C SER A 105 22.73 -2.37 -6.20
N LEU A 106 22.17 -3.24 -7.03
CA LEU A 106 20.74 -3.33 -7.24
C LEU A 106 20.10 -4.02 -6.03
N PHE A 107 19.17 -3.33 -5.37
CA PHE A 107 18.34 -3.91 -4.32
C PHE A 107 16.92 -4.11 -4.82
N SER A 108 16.28 -5.16 -4.33
CA SER A 108 14.89 -5.47 -4.66
C SER A 108 14.01 -5.63 -3.41
N LEU A 109 12.73 -5.32 -3.59
CA LEU A 109 11.66 -5.72 -2.70
C LEU A 109 11.00 -6.96 -3.30
N ARG A 110 11.00 -8.06 -2.55
CA ARG A 110 10.42 -9.34 -2.95
C ARG A 110 9.30 -9.71 -1.99
N ARG A 111 8.10 -9.97 -2.51
CA ARG A 111 6.95 -10.31 -1.69
C ARG A 111 7.21 -11.57 -0.87
N VAL A 112 7.06 -11.50 0.46
CA VAL A 112 7.15 -12.65 1.35
C VAL A 112 5.87 -13.48 1.24
N LEU A 113 6.01 -14.82 1.20
CA LEU A 113 4.92 -15.75 0.92
C LEU A 113 4.44 -16.54 2.15
N ARG A 114 5.04 -16.30 3.31
CA ARG A 114 4.70 -16.97 4.57
C ARG A 114 4.80 -16.04 5.76
N PRO A 115 4.03 -16.31 6.83
CA PRO A 115 4.05 -15.48 8.04
C PRO A 115 5.41 -15.53 8.74
N TRP A 116 5.81 -14.40 9.30
CA TRP A 116 6.99 -14.24 10.14
C TRP A 116 6.66 -13.25 11.27
N ASN A 117 7.48 -13.24 12.33
CA ASN A 117 7.34 -12.29 13.42
C ASN A 117 8.66 -11.54 13.63
N GLU A 118 8.56 -10.30 14.04
CA GLU A 118 9.69 -9.38 14.18
C GLU A 118 10.64 -9.76 15.32
N GLY A 119 10.09 -10.06 16.49
CA GLY A 119 10.86 -10.12 17.73
C GLY A 119 11.15 -8.73 18.30
N SER A 120 11.78 -8.71 19.46
CA SER A 120 12.11 -7.45 20.16
C SER A 120 13.60 -7.36 20.58
N ASN A 121 14.44 -8.23 20.04
CA ASN A 121 15.83 -8.30 20.42
C ASN A 121 16.61 -7.08 19.93
N LEU A 122 17.39 -6.53 20.86
CA LEU A 122 18.41 -5.50 20.63
C LEU A 122 19.77 -6.16 20.41
N PRO A 123 20.77 -5.43 19.85
CA PRO A 123 22.14 -5.93 19.81
C PRO A 123 22.64 -6.34 21.21
N ALA A 124 23.08 -7.58 21.34
CA ALA A 124 23.64 -8.08 22.60
C ALA A 124 25.05 -7.50 22.90
N ASP A 125 25.75 -7.05 21.87
CA ASP A 125 27.11 -6.53 21.98
C ASP A 125 27.18 -5.17 21.25
N SER A 126 27.62 -4.14 21.99
CA SER A 126 27.79 -2.79 21.44
C SER A 126 28.97 -2.68 20.48
N GLN A 127 29.97 -3.56 20.61
CA GLN A 127 31.13 -3.61 19.70
C GLN A 127 30.75 -4.24 18.34
N TYR A 128 29.86 -5.24 18.38
CA TYR A 128 29.39 -5.97 17.19
C TYR A 128 27.85 -5.93 17.06
N PRO A 129 27.25 -4.75 17.00
CA PRO A 129 25.79 -4.61 17.09
C PRO A 129 25.05 -5.32 15.94
N GLY A 130 25.71 -5.58 14.81
CA GLY A 130 25.13 -6.31 13.66
C GLY A 130 24.94 -7.81 13.87
N LEU A 131 25.37 -8.36 15.02
CA LEU A 131 25.21 -9.79 15.30
C LEU A 131 23.90 -10.13 16.02
N GLY A 132 23.10 -9.15 16.43
CA GLY A 132 21.84 -9.35 17.14
C GLY A 132 22.03 -10.01 18.50
N ALA A 133 20.98 -10.68 18.97
CA ALA A 133 20.98 -11.47 20.20
C ALA A 133 20.32 -12.83 19.96
N PRO A 134 20.57 -13.86 20.81
CA PRO A 134 19.90 -15.18 20.70
C PRO A 134 18.39 -15.01 20.62
N ALA A 135 17.79 -15.66 19.61
CA ALA A 135 16.36 -15.52 19.34
C ALA A 135 15.49 -16.06 20.47
N GLN A 136 14.39 -15.38 20.72
CA GLN A 136 13.30 -15.84 21.56
C GLN A 136 12.27 -16.61 20.73
N LEU A 137 11.39 -17.36 21.39
CA LEU A 137 10.33 -18.11 20.69
C LEU A 137 9.47 -17.15 19.84
N GLY A 138 9.40 -17.44 18.56
CA GLY A 138 8.64 -16.65 17.60
C GLY A 138 9.45 -15.67 16.78
N ASP A 139 10.67 -15.27 17.17
CA ASP A 139 11.47 -14.28 16.46
C ASP A 139 11.88 -14.75 15.05
N ALA A 140 11.89 -13.82 14.08
CA ALA A 140 12.50 -14.07 12.77
C ALA A 140 14.04 -14.13 12.90
N THR A 141 14.63 -15.15 12.26
CA THR A 141 16.07 -15.38 12.20
C THR A 141 16.47 -15.79 10.78
N TRP A 142 17.75 -15.94 10.51
CA TRP A 142 18.21 -16.47 9.23
C TRP A 142 17.69 -17.88 8.94
N THR A 143 17.47 -18.71 9.98
CA THR A 143 16.98 -20.09 9.83
C THR A 143 15.48 -20.24 9.97
N HIS A 144 14.79 -19.28 10.58
CA HIS A 144 13.36 -19.39 10.89
C HIS A 144 12.59 -18.12 10.57
N ALA A 145 11.40 -18.29 10.00
CA ALA A 145 10.40 -17.24 9.92
C ALA A 145 9.82 -16.92 11.31
N SER A 146 9.78 -17.95 12.19
CA SER A 146 9.40 -17.83 13.59
C SER A 146 10.19 -18.86 14.39
N TRP A 147 11.17 -18.41 15.16
CA TRP A 147 12.08 -19.27 15.92
C TRP A 147 11.35 -20.30 16.78
N GLY A 148 11.80 -21.53 16.70
CA GLY A 148 11.26 -22.66 17.46
C GLY A 148 9.95 -23.25 16.94
N THR A 149 9.31 -22.64 15.94
CA THR A 149 8.02 -23.11 15.41
C THR A 149 7.99 -23.24 13.89
N ASN A 150 8.59 -22.33 13.12
CA ASN A 150 8.41 -22.27 11.68
C ASN A 150 9.73 -21.90 10.99
N ALA A 151 10.46 -22.90 10.50
CA ALA A 151 11.72 -22.69 9.77
C ALA A 151 11.45 -22.17 8.35
N TRP A 152 12.37 -21.36 7.80
CA TRP A 152 12.43 -21.15 6.36
C TRP A 152 12.70 -22.49 5.66
N THR A 153 12.29 -22.61 4.41
CA THR A 153 12.53 -23.81 3.59
C THR A 153 14.03 -24.09 3.45
N ILE A 154 14.81 -23.04 3.26
CA ILE A 154 16.27 -23.03 3.43
C ILE A 154 16.66 -21.79 4.26
N PRO A 155 17.84 -21.82 4.94
CA PRO A 155 18.32 -20.64 5.65
C PRO A 155 18.37 -19.39 4.77
N GLY A 156 17.82 -18.29 5.27
CA GLY A 156 17.65 -17.04 4.53
C GLY A 156 16.38 -16.96 3.68
N GLY A 157 15.62 -18.05 3.52
CA GLY A 157 14.42 -18.17 2.70
C GLY A 157 14.71 -18.71 1.31
N GLN A 158 13.80 -19.52 0.78
CA GLN A 158 13.85 -20.08 -0.57
C GLN A 158 12.97 -19.25 -1.53
N GLU A 159 13.54 -18.93 -2.68
CA GLU A 159 12.83 -18.30 -3.78
C GLU A 159 11.67 -19.17 -4.27
N ASP A 160 10.55 -18.55 -4.61
CA ASP A 160 9.25 -19.15 -5.00
C ASP A 160 8.57 -20.00 -3.93
N VAL A 161 9.14 -20.12 -2.73
CA VAL A 161 8.52 -20.84 -1.62
C VAL A 161 8.33 -19.93 -0.40
N ASP A 162 9.38 -19.24 0.03
CA ASP A 162 9.35 -18.34 1.18
C ASP A 162 9.18 -16.87 0.75
N TYR A 163 9.68 -16.52 -0.43
CA TYR A 163 9.47 -15.23 -1.08
C TYR A 163 9.38 -15.39 -2.61
N ALA A 164 8.75 -14.44 -3.29
CA ALA A 164 8.55 -14.51 -4.74
C ALA A 164 9.86 -14.38 -5.52
N ALA A 165 10.02 -15.15 -6.61
CA ALA A 165 11.17 -15.05 -7.52
C ALA A 165 11.21 -13.69 -8.23
N GLY A 166 10.05 -13.19 -8.67
CA GLY A 166 9.94 -11.85 -9.21
C GLY A 166 10.03 -10.79 -8.10
N PHE A 167 10.75 -9.71 -8.35
CA PHE A 167 10.73 -8.55 -7.46
C PHE A 167 9.51 -7.67 -7.73
N SER A 168 8.93 -7.13 -6.66
CA SER A 168 7.83 -6.16 -6.73
C SER A 168 8.33 -4.80 -7.25
N ALA A 169 9.56 -4.44 -6.87
CA ALA A 169 10.32 -3.30 -7.38
C ALA A 169 11.81 -3.47 -7.11
N SER A 170 12.64 -2.71 -7.83
CA SER A 170 14.09 -2.66 -7.60
C SER A 170 14.63 -1.24 -7.81
N THR A 171 15.71 -0.92 -7.09
CA THR A 171 16.43 0.36 -7.24
C THR A 171 17.92 0.18 -6.95
N GLY A 172 18.75 0.98 -7.61
CA GLY A 172 20.18 1.04 -7.31
C GLY A 172 20.43 1.78 -6.00
N ILE A 173 21.17 1.18 -5.07
CA ILE A 173 21.50 1.77 -3.77
C ILE A 173 23.02 1.92 -3.64
N GLY A 174 23.43 3.17 -3.40
CA GLY A 174 24.83 3.58 -3.19
C GLY A 174 25.13 4.06 -1.77
N GLY A 175 25.44 5.33 -1.61
CA GLY A 175 25.81 5.97 -0.35
C GLY A 175 24.66 6.24 0.61
N ILE A 176 24.91 7.07 1.64
CA ILE A 176 23.92 7.53 2.59
C ILE A 176 22.97 8.51 1.87
N ALA A 177 21.72 8.11 1.70
CA ALA A 177 20.65 8.89 1.04
C ALA A 177 19.29 8.19 1.21
N ASP A 178 18.22 8.86 0.80
CA ASP A 178 16.91 8.26 0.59
C ASP A 178 16.85 7.58 -0.78
N TYR A 179 16.23 6.41 -0.81
CA TYR A 179 15.99 5.63 -2.03
C TYR A 179 14.53 5.26 -2.15
N PHE A 180 14.02 5.28 -3.37
CA PHE A 180 12.63 4.97 -3.68
C PHE A 180 12.54 3.71 -4.53
N PHE A 181 11.64 2.84 -4.13
CA PHE A 181 11.19 1.71 -4.93
C PHE A 181 9.82 2.05 -5.49
N GLU A 182 9.67 1.92 -6.80
CA GLU A 182 8.43 2.19 -7.53
C GLU A 182 8.19 1.09 -8.57
N GLY A 183 6.95 0.86 -8.95
CA GLY A 183 6.63 -0.10 -10.00
C GLY A 183 5.29 -0.81 -9.84
N ALA A 184 4.82 -1.38 -10.95
CA ALA A 184 3.53 -2.07 -11.02
C ALA A 184 3.43 -3.30 -10.10
N GLY A 185 4.56 -3.94 -9.76
CA GLY A 185 4.60 -5.05 -8.83
C GLY A 185 4.18 -4.66 -7.42
N LEU A 186 4.59 -3.46 -6.96
CA LEU A 186 4.16 -2.92 -5.65
C LEU A 186 2.65 -2.67 -5.63
N ILE A 187 2.09 -2.11 -6.71
CA ILE A 187 0.64 -1.89 -6.84
C ILE A 187 -0.10 -3.23 -6.74
N THR A 188 0.40 -4.25 -7.44
CA THR A 188 -0.18 -5.60 -7.42
C THR A 188 -0.17 -6.21 -6.02
N ASP A 189 0.95 -6.09 -5.29
CA ASP A 189 1.09 -6.65 -3.95
C ASP A 189 0.19 -5.92 -2.96
N VAL A 190 0.18 -4.58 -2.97
CA VAL A 190 -0.62 -3.77 -2.05
C VAL A 190 -2.12 -3.97 -2.30
N GLN A 191 -2.54 -4.08 -3.58
CA GLN A 191 -3.93 -4.41 -3.90
C GLN A 191 -4.30 -5.83 -3.42
N LEU A 192 -3.42 -6.82 -3.62
CA LEU A 192 -3.62 -8.17 -3.11
C LEU A 192 -3.80 -8.17 -1.58
N TRP A 193 -2.98 -7.43 -0.86
CA TRP A 193 -3.03 -7.36 0.60
C TRP A 193 -4.22 -6.56 1.12
N LEU A 194 -4.70 -5.57 0.37
CA LEU A 194 -5.94 -4.88 0.69
C LEU A 194 -7.16 -5.80 0.52
N ASP A 195 -7.19 -6.59 -0.56
CA ASP A 195 -8.28 -7.51 -0.85
C ASP A 195 -8.23 -8.78 0.02
N HIS A 196 -7.02 -9.19 0.42
CA HIS A 196 -6.76 -10.39 1.22
C HIS A 196 -5.77 -10.10 2.36
N PRO A 197 -6.17 -9.39 3.43
CA PRO A 197 -5.26 -8.95 4.50
C PRO A 197 -4.47 -10.07 5.18
N ALA A 198 -5.04 -11.29 5.23
CA ALA A 198 -4.36 -12.46 5.78
C ALA A 198 -3.14 -12.93 4.96
N GLN A 199 -2.98 -12.46 3.73
CA GLN A 199 -1.84 -12.77 2.86
C GLN A 199 -0.76 -11.67 2.91
N ASN A 200 -0.94 -10.64 3.73
CA ASN A 200 0.04 -9.59 3.91
C ASN A 200 1.17 -10.06 4.83
N PHE A 201 2.25 -10.53 4.23
CA PHE A 201 3.48 -10.85 4.94
C PHE A 201 4.61 -9.84 4.63
N GLY A 202 4.31 -8.76 3.90
CA GLY A 202 5.26 -7.70 3.56
C GLY A 202 6.29 -8.11 2.51
N TRP A 203 7.40 -7.38 2.50
CA TRP A 203 8.51 -7.58 1.57
C TRP A 203 9.80 -7.94 2.28
N MET A 204 10.63 -8.71 1.57
CA MET A 204 12.04 -8.90 1.84
C MET A 204 12.84 -7.91 1.01
N LEU A 205 13.65 -7.07 1.65
CA LEU A 205 14.64 -6.22 1.02
C LEU A 205 15.97 -6.99 0.96
N LYS A 206 16.50 -7.17 -0.23
CA LYS A 206 17.78 -7.85 -0.45
C LYS A 206 18.55 -7.20 -1.60
N THR A 207 19.88 -7.36 -1.61
CA THR A 207 20.68 -7.11 -2.81
C THR A 207 20.46 -8.22 -3.83
N GLU A 208 20.45 -7.89 -5.12
CA GLU A 208 20.48 -8.89 -6.19
C GLU A 208 21.90 -9.42 -6.46
N GLU A 209 22.90 -8.79 -5.84
CA GLU A 209 24.33 -9.11 -6.00
C GLU A 209 24.90 -9.77 -4.74
N GLU A 210 24.24 -10.83 -4.23
CA GLU A 210 24.66 -11.56 -3.02
C GLU A 210 26.01 -12.32 -3.16
N LYS A 211 26.82 -11.97 -4.17
CA LYS A 211 28.21 -12.42 -4.34
C LYS A 211 29.21 -11.27 -4.33
N SER A 212 28.72 -10.02 -4.31
CA SER A 212 29.54 -8.82 -4.30
C SER A 212 29.65 -8.28 -2.89
N ILE A 213 30.85 -8.36 -2.28
CA ILE A 213 31.11 -7.80 -0.95
C ILE A 213 30.98 -6.26 -0.96
N PHE A 214 30.84 -5.66 0.21
CA PHE A 214 30.66 -4.22 0.42
C PHE A 214 29.31 -3.67 -0.07
N THR A 215 28.34 -4.54 -0.40
CA THR A 215 26.97 -4.10 -0.75
C THR A 215 26.08 -3.91 0.48
N ALA A 216 26.49 -4.37 1.67
CA ALA A 216 25.70 -4.21 2.89
C ALA A 216 25.40 -2.74 3.21
N ARG A 217 24.14 -2.47 3.56
CA ARG A 217 23.66 -1.16 4.00
C ARG A 217 22.90 -1.32 5.31
N ARG A 218 22.99 -0.29 6.17
CA ARG A 218 22.00 -0.09 7.21
C ARG A 218 20.96 0.90 6.73
N PHE A 219 19.72 0.57 6.96
CA PHE A 219 18.55 1.39 6.70
C PHE A 219 17.92 1.75 8.04
N GLY A 220 17.20 2.86 8.13
CA GLY A 220 16.35 3.11 9.28
C GLY A 220 15.34 2.00 9.48
N SER A 221 14.91 1.73 10.71
CA SER A 221 13.85 0.81 11.07
C SER A 221 12.66 1.57 11.64
N ARG A 222 11.59 0.86 11.99
CA ARG A 222 10.42 1.42 12.66
C ARG A 222 10.72 1.88 14.09
N GLU A 223 11.76 1.35 14.74
CA GLU A 223 12.23 1.73 16.09
C GLU A 223 13.06 3.01 16.10
N LEU A 224 13.41 3.56 14.94
CA LEU A 224 14.15 4.81 14.86
C LEU A 224 13.24 5.98 15.28
N GLU A 225 13.70 6.79 16.23
CA GLU A 225 12.94 7.96 16.72
C GLU A 225 12.71 9.01 15.62
N ASP A 226 13.68 9.15 14.68
CA ASP A 226 13.52 9.99 13.51
C ASP A 226 12.67 9.29 12.44
N ALA A 227 11.38 9.56 12.47
CA ALA A 227 10.45 9.05 11.47
C ALA A 227 10.81 9.47 10.02
N GLY A 228 11.68 10.48 9.85
CA GLY A 228 12.21 10.89 8.55
C GLY A 228 13.12 9.85 7.92
N GLU A 229 13.80 9.01 8.71
CA GLU A 229 14.68 7.94 8.21
C GLU A 229 14.04 6.53 8.28
N SER A 230 12.88 6.38 8.95
CA SER A 230 12.14 5.11 8.96
C SER A 230 11.59 4.79 7.57
N PRO A 231 11.43 3.49 7.21
CA PRO A 231 10.82 3.10 5.96
C PRO A 231 9.39 3.65 5.84
N GLN A 232 9.00 4.07 4.65
CA GLN A 232 7.67 4.62 4.40
C GLN A 232 7.04 3.94 3.19
N LEU A 233 5.78 3.53 3.33
CA LEU A 233 4.93 3.10 2.23
C LEU A 233 3.95 4.22 1.91
N ILE A 234 4.09 4.81 0.74
CA ILE A 234 3.25 5.90 0.23
C ILE A 234 2.25 5.28 -0.73
N ILE A 235 0.96 5.34 -0.39
CA ILE A 235 -0.13 4.74 -1.16
C ILE A 235 -1.02 5.82 -1.72
N THR A 236 -1.18 5.88 -3.04
CA THR A 236 -2.21 6.67 -3.70
C THR A 236 -3.33 5.74 -4.16
N TYR A 237 -4.57 6.02 -3.77
CA TYR A 237 -5.70 5.14 -4.02
C TYR A 237 -6.98 5.91 -4.32
N LEU A 238 -7.90 5.26 -5.02
CA LEU A 238 -9.26 5.73 -5.20
C LEU A 238 -10.17 5.02 -4.19
N PRO A 239 -10.93 5.75 -3.37
CA PRO A 239 -11.88 5.17 -2.43
C PRO A 239 -12.89 4.22 -3.10
N PRO A 240 -13.53 3.31 -2.37
CA PRO A 240 -14.53 2.41 -2.92
C PRO A 240 -15.70 3.19 -3.54
N VAL A 241 -16.30 2.62 -4.57
CA VAL A 241 -17.50 3.20 -5.17
C VAL A 241 -18.68 2.96 -4.24
N VAL A 242 -19.37 4.04 -3.88
CA VAL A 242 -20.56 3.97 -3.03
C VAL A 242 -21.81 4.40 -3.79
N ILE A 243 -22.96 3.83 -3.43
CA ILE A 243 -24.26 4.31 -3.89
C ILE A 243 -24.62 5.52 -3.02
N THR A 244 -24.62 6.71 -3.64
CA THR A 244 -24.75 8.00 -2.94
C THR A 244 -26.19 8.42 -2.73
N ASN A 245 -27.11 7.90 -3.55
CA ASN A 245 -28.53 8.16 -3.40
C ASN A 245 -29.36 6.92 -3.77
N VAL A 246 -30.41 6.67 -2.96
CA VAL A 246 -31.39 5.60 -3.18
C VAL A 246 -32.78 6.18 -2.99
N HIS A 247 -33.63 6.12 -4.02
CA HIS A 247 -35.03 6.54 -3.92
C HIS A 247 -35.94 5.71 -4.81
N ILE A 248 -37.22 5.73 -4.53
CA ILE A 248 -38.27 5.08 -5.32
C ILE A 248 -39.06 6.13 -6.07
N ALA A 249 -39.19 5.97 -7.38
CA ALA A 249 -40.04 6.78 -8.22
C ALA A 249 -40.63 5.91 -9.34
N SER A 250 -41.86 6.15 -9.75
CA SER A 250 -42.53 5.45 -10.86
C SER A 250 -42.45 3.93 -10.77
N ASN A 251 -42.65 3.36 -9.59
CA ASN A 251 -42.54 1.93 -9.29
C ASN A 251 -41.15 1.30 -9.63
N ARG A 252 -40.10 2.11 -9.52
CA ARG A 252 -38.70 1.67 -9.75
C ARG A 252 -37.82 2.17 -8.61
N LEU A 253 -36.82 1.36 -8.25
CA LEU A 253 -35.71 1.75 -7.40
C LEU A 253 -34.68 2.48 -8.27
N HIS A 254 -34.24 3.64 -7.83
CA HIS A 254 -33.19 4.46 -8.42
C HIS A 254 -31.97 4.41 -7.51
N LEU A 255 -30.81 4.06 -8.09
CA LEU A 255 -29.52 3.89 -7.40
C LEU A 255 -28.50 4.79 -8.09
N THR A 256 -28.05 5.84 -7.40
CA THR A 256 -27.10 6.82 -7.96
C THR A 256 -25.71 6.56 -7.43
N VAL A 257 -24.70 6.62 -8.31
CA VAL A 257 -23.28 6.60 -8.01
C VAL A 257 -22.61 7.84 -8.57
N ASP A 258 -21.61 8.38 -7.89
CA ASP A 258 -20.79 9.46 -8.42
C ASP A 258 -19.63 8.89 -9.21
N ALA A 259 -19.65 9.12 -10.52
CA ALA A 259 -18.69 8.55 -11.46
C ALA A 259 -17.57 9.55 -11.79
N LEU A 260 -16.34 9.05 -11.81
CA LEU A 260 -15.13 9.80 -12.16
C LEU A 260 -14.81 9.68 -13.64
N LEU A 261 -14.23 10.73 -14.21
CA LEU A 261 -13.70 10.72 -15.56
C LEU A 261 -12.63 9.63 -15.72
N GLY A 262 -12.66 8.91 -16.84
CA GLY A 262 -11.63 7.94 -17.22
C GLY A 262 -11.83 6.53 -16.65
N TYR A 263 -12.88 6.29 -15.87
CA TYR A 263 -13.21 4.95 -15.32
C TYR A 263 -14.55 4.44 -15.84
N SER A 264 -14.70 3.11 -15.86
CA SER A 264 -15.97 2.44 -16.15
C SER A 264 -16.65 2.06 -14.84
N TYR A 265 -17.99 2.14 -14.81
CA TYR A 265 -18.79 1.81 -13.63
C TYR A 265 -19.91 0.88 -13.95
N ALA A 266 -20.26 0.01 -12.99
CA ALA A 266 -21.45 -0.81 -13.05
C ALA A 266 -22.18 -0.82 -11.71
N VAL A 267 -23.51 -0.89 -11.77
CA VAL A 267 -24.37 -1.27 -10.63
C VAL A 267 -24.81 -2.70 -10.86
N GLU A 268 -24.65 -3.52 -9.85
CA GLU A 268 -24.96 -4.95 -9.87
C GLU A 268 -25.96 -5.30 -8.79
N SER A 269 -26.73 -6.36 -9.01
CA SER A 269 -27.71 -6.87 -8.06
C SER A 269 -27.59 -8.36 -7.86
N ARG A 270 -28.05 -8.87 -6.71
CA ARG A 270 -28.25 -10.30 -6.43
C ARG A 270 -29.39 -10.51 -5.45
N ALA A 271 -29.95 -11.73 -5.44
CA ALA A 271 -31.09 -12.08 -4.61
C ALA A 271 -30.76 -12.34 -3.14
N THR A 272 -29.50 -12.67 -2.80
CA THR A 272 -29.08 -13.03 -1.44
C THR A 272 -27.87 -12.20 -0.99
N ALA A 273 -27.81 -11.81 0.28
CA ALA A 273 -26.69 -11.04 0.82
C ALA A 273 -25.39 -11.87 0.90
N ALA A 274 -25.52 -13.16 1.23
CA ALA A 274 -24.43 -14.10 1.34
C ALA A 274 -24.60 -15.27 0.37
N GLY A 275 -23.52 -15.98 0.07
CA GLY A 275 -23.54 -17.20 -0.76
C GLY A 275 -22.79 -17.04 -2.07
N THR A 276 -22.78 -18.12 -2.85
CA THR A 276 -22.01 -18.27 -4.10
C THR A 276 -22.72 -17.68 -5.33
N ASN A 277 -23.95 -17.14 -5.18
CA ASN A 277 -24.67 -16.57 -6.30
C ASN A 277 -23.92 -15.37 -6.89
N ALA A 278 -23.63 -15.46 -8.18
CA ALA A 278 -22.95 -14.40 -8.91
C ALA A 278 -23.76 -13.08 -8.88
N TRP A 279 -23.06 -11.97 -8.83
CA TRP A 279 -23.64 -10.66 -9.06
C TRP A 279 -24.04 -10.53 -10.53
N THR A 280 -25.23 -10.01 -10.78
CA THR A 280 -25.74 -9.73 -12.12
C THR A 280 -25.68 -8.23 -12.37
N THR A 281 -25.09 -7.84 -13.49
CA THR A 281 -25.06 -6.42 -13.89
C THR A 281 -26.45 -5.91 -14.16
N LEU A 282 -26.87 -4.93 -13.36
CA LEU A 282 -28.13 -4.20 -13.55
C LEU A 282 -27.96 -3.11 -14.62
N THR A 283 -26.89 -2.34 -14.50
CA THR A 283 -26.52 -1.27 -15.43
C THR A 283 -25.01 -1.17 -15.55
N ASN A 284 -24.52 -1.14 -16.78
CA ASN A 284 -23.13 -0.81 -17.09
C ASN A 284 -23.11 0.58 -17.73
N PHE A 285 -22.44 1.54 -17.08
CA PHE A 285 -22.32 2.92 -17.59
C PHE A 285 -21.18 3.09 -18.59
N GLY A 286 -20.33 2.05 -18.75
CA GLY A 286 -19.15 2.13 -19.61
C GLY A 286 -18.12 3.16 -19.12
N LEU A 287 -17.24 3.56 -20.03
CA LEU A 287 -16.20 4.56 -19.76
C LEU A 287 -16.85 5.95 -19.61
N ILE A 288 -16.49 6.64 -18.54
CA ILE A 288 -17.03 7.96 -18.19
C ILE A 288 -16.17 9.05 -18.82
N PHE A 289 -16.77 9.86 -19.69
CA PHE A 289 -16.13 11.01 -20.34
C PHE A 289 -16.43 12.36 -19.67
N SER A 290 -17.35 12.40 -18.70
CA SER A 290 -17.69 13.57 -17.91
C SER A 290 -18.03 13.12 -16.49
N PRO A 291 -17.37 13.63 -15.44
CA PRO A 291 -17.64 13.25 -14.06
C PRO A 291 -19.07 13.65 -13.65
N GLY A 292 -19.60 12.96 -12.64
CA GLY A 292 -20.88 13.29 -12.05
C GLY A 292 -21.80 12.08 -11.84
N PRO A 293 -23.03 12.32 -11.36
CA PRO A 293 -23.94 11.24 -10.97
C PRO A 293 -24.38 10.39 -12.16
N ARG A 294 -24.48 9.08 -11.92
CA ARG A 294 -25.04 8.08 -12.84
C ARG A 294 -26.08 7.27 -12.09
N THR A 295 -27.25 7.12 -12.67
CA THR A 295 -28.38 6.45 -12.01
C THR A 295 -28.74 5.16 -12.74
N ALA A 296 -28.68 4.04 -12.03
CA ALA A 296 -29.24 2.77 -12.42
C ALA A 296 -30.67 2.66 -11.88
N THR A 297 -31.53 1.95 -12.62
CA THR A 297 -32.91 1.73 -12.19
C THR A 297 -33.26 0.25 -12.21
N ASP A 298 -33.98 -0.22 -11.19
CA ASP A 298 -34.50 -1.57 -11.10
C ASP A 298 -36.01 -1.56 -10.85
N PRO A 299 -36.86 -2.32 -11.59
CA PRO A 299 -38.27 -2.45 -11.28
C PRO A 299 -38.46 -3.00 -9.88
N LEU A 300 -39.43 -2.43 -9.13
CA LEU A 300 -39.80 -3.00 -7.85
C LEU A 300 -40.48 -4.35 -8.05
N THR A 301 -39.93 -5.36 -7.38
CA THR A 301 -40.47 -6.72 -7.34
C THR A 301 -40.76 -7.07 -5.88
N ASN A 302 -41.59 -8.11 -5.66
CA ASN A 302 -41.84 -8.59 -4.30
C ASN A 302 -40.70 -9.36 -3.65
N SER A 303 -39.55 -9.52 -4.35
CA SER A 303 -38.38 -10.23 -3.86
C SER A 303 -37.33 -9.25 -3.35
N ALA A 304 -36.69 -9.60 -2.24
CA ALA A 304 -35.55 -8.85 -1.72
C ALA A 304 -34.38 -8.89 -2.72
N ARG A 305 -33.69 -7.78 -2.87
CA ARG A 305 -32.48 -7.66 -3.69
C ARG A 305 -31.41 -6.87 -2.95
N PHE A 306 -30.15 -7.23 -3.21
CA PHE A 306 -28.95 -6.56 -2.71
C PHE A 306 -28.25 -5.91 -3.88
N TYR A 307 -27.69 -4.74 -3.68
CA TYR A 307 -27.06 -3.94 -4.73
C TYR A 307 -25.64 -3.55 -4.32
N ARG A 308 -24.77 -3.45 -5.31
CA ARG A 308 -23.45 -2.84 -5.16
C ARG A 308 -23.10 -2.03 -6.40
N ALA A 309 -22.26 -1.03 -6.22
CA ALA A 309 -21.59 -0.35 -7.31
C ALA A 309 -20.13 -0.81 -7.37
N ARG A 310 -19.55 -0.88 -8.58
CA ARG A 310 -18.12 -1.13 -8.78
C ARG A 310 -17.54 -0.25 -9.87
N ARG A 311 -16.26 -0.01 -9.76
CA ARG A 311 -15.38 0.55 -10.78
C ARG A 311 -14.65 -0.60 -11.46
N ASN A 312 -14.46 -0.51 -12.80
CA ASN A 312 -13.74 -1.51 -13.60
C ASN A 312 -12.49 -0.89 -14.18
#